data_acf8797a875f7ab1510f24fdd7e30497
#
_entry.id   acf8797a875f7ab1510f24fdd7e30497
#
_cell.length_a   1.000
_cell.length_b   1.000
_cell.length_c   1.000
_cell.angle_alpha   90.00
_cell.angle_beta   90.00
_cell.angle_gamma   90.00
#
_symmetry.space_group_name_H-M   'P 1'
#
loop_
_entity.id
_entity.type
_entity.pdbx_description
1 polymer ?
#
loop_
_entity_poly.entity_id
_entity_poly.type
_entity_poly.pdbx_seq_one_letter_code
_entity_poly.pdbx_strand_id
1 'polypeptide(L)'
;MIQIVKAIFFLLANFMMLGGFYTFIILVFWITGITLSFKKMRQLKKLDTHGSLFFEEIQRLLLNGNIHEALIFCSDKTISLARVLKVGLKKINKKQDYINHSMQITILEEKSKIERNLNYLLLILILLILFGILGTANGIVESFMLHAKAGQINQIDKSKLFFISLSYAMNSLIFGLFSSTTILIFYSLLRIKANKILEELKEFSTKFIHFVSFDHCDSENVKE
;
A
#
# COMPACT_ATOMS: atom_id res chain seq x y z
N MET A 1 -27.80 -10.15 -1.90
CA MET A 1 -26.59 -9.72 -1.21
C MET A 1 -26.41 -10.41 0.15
N ILE A 2 -27.38 -10.38 1.06
CA ILE A 2 -27.31 -10.99 2.41
C ILE A 2 -27.11 -12.52 2.36
N GLN A 3 -27.74 -13.22 1.41
CA GLN A 3 -27.59 -14.68 1.25
C GLN A 3 -26.17 -15.08 0.79
N ILE A 4 -25.56 -14.30 -0.10
CA ILE A 4 -24.19 -14.53 -0.56
C ILE A 4 -23.19 -14.32 0.61
N VAL A 5 -23.41 -13.30 1.42
CA VAL A 5 -22.59 -13.04 2.62
C VAL A 5 -22.73 -14.16 3.65
N LYS A 6 -23.94 -14.68 3.88
CA LYS A 6 -24.18 -15.83 4.77
C LYS A 6 -23.53 -17.11 4.23
N ALA A 7 -23.63 -17.37 2.92
CA ALA A 7 -22.98 -18.52 2.29
C ALA A 7 -21.46 -18.45 2.38
N ILE A 8 -20.85 -17.27 2.16
CA ILE A 8 -19.42 -17.04 2.32
C ILE A 8 -19.01 -17.22 3.79
N PHE A 9 -19.79 -16.72 4.74
CA PHE A 9 -19.52 -16.85 6.15
C PHE A 9 -19.61 -18.32 6.61
N PHE A 10 -20.60 -19.07 6.14
CA PHE A 10 -20.76 -20.50 6.43
C PHE A 10 -19.65 -21.35 5.80
N LEU A 11 -19.24 -21.05 4.58
CA LEU A 11 -18.06 -21.65 3.93
C LEU A 11 -16.79 -21.36 4.72
N LEU A 12 -16.56 -20.11 5.13
CA LEU A 12 -15.42 -19.71 5.96
C LEU A 12 -15.42 -20.42 7.32
N ALA A 13 -16.56 -20.54 7.98
CA ALA A 13 -16.68 -21.21 9.27
C ALA A 13 -16.38 -22.71 9.18
N ASN A 14 -16.91 -23.41 8.16
CA ASN A 14 -16.58 -24.81 7.89
C ASN A 14 -15.11 -24.98 7.52
N PHE A 15 -14.53 -24.07 6.73
CA PHE A 15 -13.12 -24.07 6.37
C PHE A 15 -12.21 -23.88 7.59
N MET A 16 -12.62 -23.04 8.55
CA MET A 16 -11.91 -22.84 9.81
C MET A 16 -11.91 -24.06 10.71
N MET A 17 -13.03 -24.80 10.81
CA MET A 17 -13.10 -26.04 11.60
C MET A 17 -12.24 -27.15 11.02
N LEU A 18 -12.06 -27.16 9.69
CA LEU A 18 -11.30 -28.18 8.97
C LEU A 18 -9.80 -27.85 8.84
N GLY A 19 -9.40 -26.59 8.96
CA GLY A 19 -8.01 -26.14 8.68
C GLY A 19 -7.09 -26.00 9.90
N GLY A 20 -7.58 -26.28 11.12
CA GLY A 20 -6.78 -26.28 12.35
C GLY A 20 -6.22 -24.90 12.75
N PHE A 21 -5.22 -24.89 13.64
CA PHE A 21 -4.64 -23.70 14.25
C PHE A 21 -4.05 -22.70 13.25
N TYR A 22 -3.40 -23.18 12.19
CA TYR A 22 -2.77 -22.33 11.15
C TYR A 22 -3.79 -21.53 10.36
N THR A 23 -4.95 -22.08 10.07
CA THR A 23 -6.02 -21.37 9.36
C THR A 23 -6.56 -20.19 10.17
N PHE A 24 -6.61 -20.32 11.49
CA PHE A 24 -6.98 -19.21 12.37
C PHE A 24 -5.96 -18.06 12.31
N ILE A 25 -4.66 -18.38 12.33
CA ILE A 25 -3.58 -17.38 12.19
C ILE A 25 -3.71 -16.65 10.84
N ILE A 26 -3.89 -17.39 9.74
CA ILE A 26 -4.07 -16.83 8.40
C ILE A 26 -5.26 -15.85 8.40
N LEU A 27 -6.38 -16.21 9.02
CA LEU A 27 -7.57 -15.37 9.09
C LEU A 27 -7.30 -14.06 9.83
N VAL A 28 -6.60 -14.08 10.95
CA VAL A 28 -6.24 -12.88 11.71
C VAL A 28 -5.37 -11.95 10.86
N PHE A 29 -4.34 -12.48 10.19
CA PHE A 29 -3.48 -11.70 9.30
C PHE A 29 -4.25 -11.18 8.07
N TRP A 30 -5.19 -11.93 7.55
CA TRP A 30 -6.02 -11.50 6.42
C TRP A 30 -6.92 -10.32 6.79
N ILE A 31 -7.61 -10.38 7.93
CA ILE A 31 -8.46 -9.26 8.42
C ILE A 31 -7.60 -8.02 8.69
N THR A 32 -6.43 -8.15 9.31
CA THR A 32 -5.52 -7.02 9.55
C THR A 32 -5.02 -6.43 8.24
N GLY A 33 -4.67 -7.25 7.24
CA GLY A 33 -4.26 -6.81 5.91
C GLY A 33 -5.34 -6.02 5.18
N ILE A 34 -6.59 -6.50 5.19
CA ILE A 34 -7.73 -5.78 4.60
C ILE A 34 -7.95 -4.44 5.31
N THR A 35 -7.95 -4.42 6.64
CA THR A 35 -8.15 -3.20 7.43
C THR A 35 -7.08 -2.14 7.11
N LEU A 36 -5.80 -2.55 7.03
CA LEU A 36 -4.70 -1.68 6.64
C LEU A 36 -4.84 -1.17 5.21
N SER A 37 -5.29 -2.01 4.27
CA SER A 37 -5.53 -1.65 2.87
C SER A 37 -6.60 -0.56 2.76
N PHE A 38 -7.73 -0.71 3.44
CA PHE A 38 -8.79 0.30 3.45
C PHE A 38 -8.35 1.62 4.08
N LYS A 39 -7.64 1.56 5.22
CA LYS A 39 -7.09 2.76 5.88
C LYS A 39 -6.13 3.51 4.95
N LYS A 40 -5.25 2.79 4.27
CA LYS A 40 -4.30 3.38 3.33
C LYS A 40 -4.98 3.94 2.09
N MET A 41 -5.99 3.27 1.56
CA MET A 41 -6.75 3.75 0.42
C MET A 41 -7.45 5.09 0.72
N ARG A 42 -8.03 5.22 1.92
CA ARG A 42 -8.61 6.51 2.36
C ARG A 42 -7.54 7.60 2.51
N GLN A 43 -6.36 7.25 3.01
CA GLN A 43 -5.25 8.19 3.15
C GLN A 43 -4.74 8.69 1.80
N LEU A 44 -4.51 7.78 0.83
CA LEU A 44 -4.07 8.14 -0.52
C LEU A 44 -5.12 8.97 -1.27
N LYS A 45 -6.42 8.67 -1.11
CA LYS A 45 -7.49 9.50 -1.69
C LYS A 45 -7.48 10.95 -1.18
N LYS A 46 -7.11 11.19 0.08
CA LYS A 46 -6.98 12.54 0.63
C LYS A 46 -5.76 13.30 0.09
N LEU A 47 -4.72 12.58 -0.33
CA LEU A 47 -3.51 13.16 -0.90
C LEU A 47 -3.65 13.44 -2.40
N ASP A 48 -4.53 12.71 -3.08
CA ASP A 48 -4.86 12.76 -4.52
C ASP A 48 -5.88 13.90 -4.82
N THR A 49 -5.80 15.06 -4.15
CA THR A 49 -6.74 16.14 -4.35
C THR A 49 -6.19 17.12 -5.39
N HIS A 50 -6.67 17.00 -6.65
CA HIS A 50 -6.56 18.01 -7.71
C HIS A 50 -5.22 18.78 -7.75
N GLY A 51 -4.10 18.06 -7.91
CA GLY A 51 -2.76 18.66 -7.96
C GLY A 51 -2.63 19.74 -9.05
N SER A 52 -3.27 19.57 -10.21
CA SER A 52 -3.27 20.53 -11.31
C SER A 52 -3.94 21.87 -10.93
N LEU A 53 -5.15 21.82 -10.40
CA LEU A 53 -5.86 23.04 -9.97
C LEU A 53 -5.12 23.77 -8.85
N PHE A 54 -4.51 23.03 -7.94
CA PHE A 54 -3.71 23.61 -6.87
C PHE A 54 -2.45 24.30 -7.42
N PHE A 55 -1.80 23.71 -8.41
CA PHE A 55 -0.62 24.28 -9.04
C PHE A 55 -0.95 25.54 -9.85
N GLU A 56 -2.05 25.53 -10.61
CA GLU A 56 -2.53 26.69 -11.37
C GLU A 56 -2.82 27.89 -10.44
N GLU A 57 -3.44 27.66 -9.28
CA GLU A 57 -3.71 28.72 -8.31
C GLU A 57 -2.40 29.32 -7.75
N ILE A 58 -1.42 28.48 -7.44
CA ILE A 58 -0.10 28.96 -6.99
C ILE A 58 0.62 29.74 -8.10
N GLN A 59 0.56 29.26 -9.33
CA GLN A 59 1.16 29.96 -10.48
C GLN A 59 0.52 31.35 -10.66
N ARG A 60 -0.80 31.44 -10.52
CA ARG A 60 -1.54 32.69 -10.59
C ARG A 60 -1.13 33.67 -9.49
N LEU A 61 -0.98 33.20 -8.26
CA LEU A 61 -0.52 34.03 -7.13
C LEU A 61 0.91 34.52 -7.33
N LEU A 62 1.79 33.69 -7.91
CA LEU A 62 3.17 34.07 -8.23
C LEU A 62 3.25 35.13 -9.32
N LEU A 63 2.46 34.99 -10.39
CA LEU A 63 2.38 35.99 -11.48
C LEU A 63 1.91 37.37 -10.96
N ASN A 64 1.09 37.40 -9.92
CA ASN A 64 0.66 38.64 -9.27
C ASN A 64 1.68 39.19 -8.25
N GLY A 65 2.85 38.59 -8.11
CA GLY A 65 3.90 38.99 -7.16
C GLY A 65 3.61 38.68 -5.68
N ASN A 66 2.50 37.98 -5.37
CA ASN A 66 2.04 37.75 -4.01
C ASN A 66 2.64 36.44 -3.41
N ILE A 67 3.97 36.40 -3.25
CA ILE A 67 4.69 35.24 -2.69
C ILE A 67 4.19 34.89 -1.29
N HIS A 68 3.83 35.89 -0.49
CA HIS A 68 3.35 35.69 0.89
C HIS A 68 1.99 34.96 0.93
N GLU A 69 1.06 35.34 0.07
CA GLU A 69 -0.24 34.67 -0.08
C GLU A 69 -0.09 33.24 -0.58
N ALA A 70 0.80 32.99 -1.58
CA ALA A 70 1.12 31.65 -2.06
C ALA A 70 1.66 30.77 -0.92
N LEU A 71 2.46 31.32 -0.02
CA LEU A 71 3.03 30.62 1.12
C LEU A 71 1.98 30.26 2.19
N ILE A 72 1.02 31.16 2.45
CA ILE A 72 -0.13 30.94 3.33
C ILE A 72 -1.03 29.86 2.73
N PHE A 73 -1.35 29.95 1.45
CA PHE A 73 -2.17 28.98 0.72
C PHE A 73 -1.57 27.56 0.77
N CYS A 74 -0.25 27.45 0.61
CA CYS A 74 0.46 26.18 0.80
C CYS A 74 0.44 25.68 2.24
N SER A 75 0.36 26.58 3.23
CA SER A 75 0.38 26.20 4.65
C SER A 75 -0.96 25.65 5.14
N ASP A 76 -2.05 26.08 4.55
CA ASP A 76 -3.41 25.71 4.92
C ASP A 76 -3.81 24.33 4.38
N LYS A 77 -3.10 23.83 3.37
CA LYS A 77 -3.36 22.53 2.72
C LYS A 77 -2.41 21.44 3.23
N THR A 78 -2.99 20.30 3.63
CA THR A 78 -2.24 19.11 4.11
C THR A 78 -1.81 18.18 2.97
N ILE A 79 -1.77 18.65 1.73
CA ILE A 79 -1.44 17.91 0.53
C ILE A 79 0.09 17.81 0.41
N SER A 80 0.63 16.66 -0.04
CA SER A 80 2.08 16.49 -0.22
C SER A 80 2.67 17.51 -1.20
N LEU A 81 1.94 17.87 -2.26
CA LEU A 81 2.34 18.90 -3.21
C LEU A 81 2.53 20.26 -2.55
N ALA A 82 1.63 20.67 -1.66
CA ALA A 82 1.74 21.93 -0.93
C ALA A 82 3.02 22.00 -0.08
N ARG A 83 3.44 20.89 0.51
CA ARG A 83 4.69 20.84 1.29
C ARG A 83 5.92 21.01 0.43
N VAL A 84 5.97 20.36 -0.74
CA VAL A 84 7.09 20.47 -1.68
C VAL A 84 7.19 21.89 -2.22
N LEU A 85 6.08 22.47 -2.69
CA LEU A 85 6.04 23.83 -3.22
C LEU A 85 6.33 24.89 -2.13
N LYS A 86 5.88 24.68 -0.90
CA LYS A 86 6.21 25.55 0.25
C LYS A 86 7.72 25.64 0.48
N VAL A 87 8.45 24.53 0.33
CA VAL A 87 9.92 24.52 0.48
C VAL A 87 10.57 25.27 -0.67
N GLY A 88 10.07 25.10 -1.91
CA GLY A 88 10.52 25.87 -3.07
C GLY A 88 10.28 27.37 -2.89
N LEU A 89 9.06 27.78 -2.52
CA LEU A 89 8.67 29.17 -2.26
C LEU A 89 9.52 29.85 -1.18
N LYS A 90 9.79 29.17 -0.07
CA LYS A 90 10.67 29.71 0.99
C LYS A 90 12.09 30.00 0.54
N LYS A 91 12.53 29.34 -0.52
CA LYS A 91 13.91 29.42 -1.03
C LYS A 91 13.99 30.09 -2.40
N ILE A 92 12.93 30.77 -2.84
CA ILE A 92 12.81 31.38 -4.16
C ILE A 92 13.96 32.37 -4.47
N ASN A 93 14.50 33.04 -3.45
CA ASN A 93 15.61 34.00 -3.57
C ASN A 93 17.01 33.33 -3.57
N LYS A 94 17.08 32.00 -3.62
CA LYS A 94 18.36 31.25 -3.66
C LYS A 94 18.64 30.77 -5.09
N LYS A 95 19.89 30.32 -5.31
CA LYS A 95 20.29 29.72 -6.60
C LYS A 95 19.36 28.55 -6.96
N GLN A 96 19.04 28.42 -8.25
CA GLN A 96 18.13 27.40 -8.78
C GLN A 96 18.50 25.97 -8.35
N ASP A 97 19.80 25.64 -8.37
CA ASP A 97 20.28 24.32 -7.92
C ASP A 97 19.93 24.02 -6.46
N TYR A 98 19.98 25.03 -5.60
CA TYR A 98 19.66 24.90 -4.20
C TYR A 98 18.15 24.70 -3.97
N ILE A 99 17.31 25.38 -4.75
CA ILE A 99 15.85 25.19 -4.73
C ILE A 99 15.52 23.79 -5.17
N ASN A 100 16.07 23.34 -6.31
CA ASN A 100 15.86 22.00 -6.86
C ASN A 100 16.25 20.91 -5.85
N HIS A 101 17.45 20.98 -5.31
CA HIS A 101 17.96 20.02 -4.32
C HIS A 101 17.06 19.95 -3.08
N SER A 102 16.59 21.09 -2.58
CA SER A 102 15.72 21.16 -1.40
C SER A 102 14.33 20.57 -1.67
N MET A 103 13.77 20.79 -2.85
CA MET A 103 12.48 20.20 -3.24
C MET A 103 12.61 18.68 -3.44
N GLN A 104 13.71 18.21 -4.04
CA GLN A 104 13.98 16.77 -4.19
C GLN A 104 14.09 16.05 -2.85
N ILE A 105 14.78 16.63 -1.86
CA ILE A 105 14.84 16.06 -0.50
C ILE A 105 13.43 15.93 0.08
N THR A 106 12.59 16.95 -0.06
CA THR A 106 11.22 16.92 0.44
C THR A 106 10.37 15.86 -0.27
N ILE A 107 10.55 15.68 -1.60
CA ILE A 107 9.89 14.61 -2.36
C ILE A 107 10.31 13.23 -1.84
N LEU A 108 11.61 13.03 -1.54
CA LEU A 108 12.11 11.77 -0.98
C LEU A 108 11.53 11.48 0.41
N GLU A 109 11.37 12.51 1.24
CA GLU A 109 10.70 12.38 2.56
C GLU A 109 9.23 11.98 2.42
N GLU A 110 8.49 12.62 1.51
CA GLU A 110 7.09 12.26 1.24
C GLU A 110 6.98 10.84 0.64
N LYS A 111 7.89 10.47 -0.27
CA LYS A 111 7.98 9.11 -0.81
C LYS A 111 8.16 8.09 0.30
N SER A 112 9.10 8.31 1.22
CA SER A 112 9.34 7.41 2.36
C SER A 112 8.09 7.23 3.23
N LYS A 113 7.32 8.30 3.49
CA LYS A 113 6.05 8.23 4.25
C LYS A 113 4.97 7.44 3.51
N ILE A 114 4.89 7.59 2.19
CA ILE A 114 3.93 6.88 1.34
C ILE A 114 4.28 5.39 1.28
N GLU A 115 5.54 5.04 1.04
CA GLU A 115 6.00 3.66 0.85
C GLU A 115 6.04 2.85 2.15
N ARG A 116 6.33 3.46 3.29
CA ARG A 116 6.44 2.77 4.58
C ARG A 116 5.25 1.87 4.90
N ASN A 117 4.05 2.36 4.70
CA ASN A 117 2.84 1.59 5.00
C ASN A 117 2.52 0.53 3.93
N LEU A 118 3.02 0.71 2.70
CA LEU A 118 2.89 -0.29 1.63
C LEU A 118 3.79 -1.50 1.90
N ASN A 119 4.98 -1.29 2.47
CA ASN A 119 5.89 -2.36 2.83
C ASN A 119 5.30 -3.29 3.91
N TYR A 120 4.50 -2.78 4.85
CA TYR A 120 3.78 -3.64 5.81
C TYR A 120 2.74 -4.54 5.14
N LEU A 121 2.05 -4.06 4.11
CA LEU A 121 1.11 -4.87 3.33
C LEU A 121 1.82 -6.02 2.59
N LEU A 122 2.97 -5.72 2.00
CA LEU A 122 3.81 -6.73 1.34
C LEU A 122 4.30 -7.79 2.34
N LEU A 123 4.70 -7.38 3.55
CA LEU A 123 5.10 -8.30 4.61
C LEU A 123 3.94 -9.23 5.02
N ILE A 124 2.73 -8.69 5.22
CA ILE A 124 1.54 -9.50 5.53
C ILE A 124 1.25 -10.51 4.42
N LEU A 125 1.37 -10.10 3.14
CA LEU A 125 1.18 -10.97 1.99
C LEU A 125 2.14 -12.17 2.03
N ILE A 126 3.42 -11.93 2.28
CA ILE A 126 4.44 -12.99 2.37
C ILE A 126 4.11 -13.92 3.56
N LEU A 127 3.75 -13.37 4.71
CA LEU A 127 3.38 -14.17 5.89
C LEU A 127 2.17 -15.07 5.62
N LEU A 128 1.16 -14.61 4.90
CA LEU A 128 -0.01 -15.41 4.54
C LEU A 128 0.37 -16.65 3.70
N ILE A 129 1.28 -16.49 2.74
CA ILE A 129 1.79 -17.60 1.94
C ILE A 129 2.59 -18.57 2.81
N LEU A 130 3.50 -18.06 3.64
CA LEU A 130 4.34 -18.89 4.51
C LEU A 130 3.51 -19.68 5.52
N PHE A 131 2.51 -19.08 6.16
CA PHE A 131 1.62 -19.80 7.06
C PHE A 131 0.75 -20.82 6.33
N GLY A 132 0.36 -20.57 5.08
CA GLY A 132 -0.30 -21.57 4.23
C GLY A 132 0.56 -22.79 4.01
N ILE A 133 1.84 -22.60 3.66
CA ILE A 133 2.82 -23.70 3.45
C ILE A 133 3.11 -24.42 4.77
N LEU A 134 3.33 -23.69 5.86
CA LEU A 134 3.57 -24.30 7.18
C LEU A 134 2.38 -25.13 7.64
N GLY A 135 1.14 -24.66 7.42
CA GLY A 135 -0.06 -25.41 7.75
C GLY A 135 -0.17 -26.72 6.97
N THR A 136 0.19 -26.74 5.67
CA THR A 136 0.24 -28.00 4.89
C THR A 136 1.32 -28.93 5.38
N ALA A 137 2.51 -28.43 5.66
CA ALA A 137 3.62 -29.25 6.16
C ALA A 137 3.25 -29.94 7.46
N ASN A 138 2.66 -29.19 8.42
CA ASN A 138 2.18 -29.76 9.69
C ASN A 138 1.07 -30.78 9.48
N GLY A 139 0.10 -30.50 8.61
CA GLY A 139 -0.99 -31.44 8.32
C GLY A 139 -0.52 -32.74 7.65
N ILE A 140 0.51 -32.66 6.80
CA ILE A 140 1.14 -33.88 6.22
C ILE A 140 1.81 -34.71 7.33
N VAL A 141 2.56 -34.10 8.24
CA VAL A 141 3.19 -34.78 9.38
C VAL A 141 2.13 -35.46 10.24
N GLU A 142 1.04 -34.78 10.56
CA GLU A 142 -0.07 -35.31 11.34
C GLU A 142 -0.75 -36.50 10.64
N SER A 143 -0.91 -36.44 9.30
CA SER A 143 -1.42 -37.51 8.48
C SER A 143 -0.56 -38.79 8.58
N PHE A 144 0.77 -38.64 8.53
CA PHE A 144 1.68 -39.77 8.71
C PHE A 144 1.66 -40.32 10.13
N MET A 145 1.57 -39.46 11.17
CA MET A 145 1.46 -39.90 12.56
C MET A 145 0.17 -40.71 12.82
N LEU A 146 -0.95 -40.26 12.26
CA LEU A 146 -2.24 -40.98 12.38
C LEU A 146 -2.17 -42.32 11.66
N HIS A 147 -1.54 -42.37 10.48
CA HIS A 147 -1.34 -43.63 9.76
C HIS A 147 -0.46 -44.62 10.53
N ALA A 148 0.60 -44.16 11.17
CA ALA A 148 1.51 -44.99 11.97
C ALA A 148 0.82 -45.55 13.24
N LYS A 149 -0.02 -44.74 13.90
CA LYS A 149 -0.77 -45.15 15.11
C LYS A 149 -1.90 -46.14 14.79
N ALA A 150 -2.41 -46.20 13.60
CA ALA A 150 -3.51 -47.06 13.15
C ALA A 150 -3.11 -48.55 12.97
N GLY A 151 -2.13 -49.04 13.70
CA GLY A 151 -1.49 -50.35 13.56
C GLY A 151 -2.41 -51.57 13.53
N GLN A 152 -3.65 -51.52 14.05
CA GLN A 152 -4.58 -52.66 14.13
C GLN A 152 -5.88 -52.48 13.34
N ILE A 153 -6.02 -51.43 12.54
CA ILE A 153 -7.21 -51.13 11.73
C ILE A 153 -7.06 -51.73 10.33
N ASN A 154 -8.16 -52.13 9.68
CA ASN A 154 -8.17 -52.67 8.33
C ASN A 154 -7.46 -51.70 7.34
N GLN A 155 -6.71 -52.26 6.38
CA GLN A 155 -5.93 -51.45 5.41
C GLN A 155 -6.78 -50.43 4.63
N ILE A 156 -8.04 -50.75 4.34
CA ILE A 156 -8.98 -49.88 3.65
C ILE A 156 -9.31 -48.64 4.47
N ASP A 157 -9.51 -48.81 5.78
CA ASP A 157 -9.83 -47.68 6.68
C ASP A 157 -8.59 -46.81 6.97
N LYS A 158 -7.39 -47.40 6.97
CA LYS A 158 -6.13 -46.64 7.05
C LYS A 158 -5.94 -45.70 5.86
N SER A 159 -6.17 -46.20 4.65
CA SER A 159 -6.05 -45.39 3.44
C SER A 159 -7.06 -44.24 3.44
N LYS A 160 -8.30 -44.47 3.83
CA LYS A 160 -9.33 -43.43 3.97
C LYS A 160 -8.92 -42.33 4.96
N LEU A 161 -8.46 -42.73 6.17
CA LEU A 161 -8.00 -41.77 7.18
C LEU A 161 -6.82 -40.92 6.68
N PHE A 162 -5.88 -41.53 5.97
CA PHE A 162 -4.76 -40.82 5.39
C PHE A 162 -5.21 -39.76 4.36
N PHE A 163 -6.09 -40.11 3.42
CA PHE A 163 -6.59 -39.19 2.42
C PHE A 163 -7.42 -38.06 3.02
N ILE A 164 -8.22 -38.35 4.07
CA ILE A 164 -9.00 -37.33 4.78
C ILE A 164 -8.07 -36.31 5.46
N SER A 165 -7.05 -36.77 6.18
CA SER A 165 -6.11 -35.88 6.86
C SER A 165 -5.23 -35.09 5.87
N LEU A 166 -4.85 -35.68 4.74
CA LEU A 166 -4.16 -35.00 3.67
C LEU A 166 -5.04 -33.88 3.04
N SER A 167 -6.34 -34.16 2.87
CA SER A 167 -7.29 -33.14 2.39
C SER A 167 -7.37 -31.93 3.34
N TYR A 168 -7.36 -32.17 4.65
CA TYR A 168 -7.31 -31.08 5.64
C TYR A 168 -6.01 -30.27 5.56
N ALA A 169 -4.88 -30.92 5.35
CA ALA A 169 -3.61 -30.25 5.16
C ALA A 169 -3.62 -29.30 3.95
N MET A 170 -4.17 -29.75 2.82
CA MET A 170 -4.26 -28.92 1.61
C MET A 170 -5.19 -27.73 1.76
N ASN A 171 -6.16 -27.82 2.66
CA ASN A 171 -7.12 -26.75 2.91
C ASN A 171 -6.44 -25.46 3.43
N SER A 172 -5.46 -25.57 4.31
CA SER A 172 -4.70 -24.41 4.81
C SER A 172 -3.89 -23.71 3.71
N LEU A 173 -3.34 -24.46 2.73
CA LEU A 173 -2.64 -23.91 1.58
C LEU A 173 -3.58 -23.09 0.69
N ILE A 174 -4.73 -23.68 0.34
CA ILE A 174 -5.73 -23.03 -0.50
C ILE A 174 -6.19 -21.73 0.15
N PHE A 175 -6.46 -21.74 1.46
CA PHE A 175 -6.88 -20.55 2.19
C PHE A 175 -5.76 -19.48 2.27
N GLY A 176 -4.52 -19.89 2.48
CA GLY A 176 -3.36 -19.00 2.48
C GLY A 176 -3.15 -18.32 1.13
N LEU A 177 -3.23 -19.09 0.03
CA LEU A 177 -3.12 -18.56 -1.34
C LEU A 177 -4.29 -17.62 -1.69
N PHE A 178 -5.51 -17.98 -1.36
CA PHE A 178 -6.68 -17.13 -1.60
C PHE A 178 -6.58 -15.80 -0.84
N SER A 179 -6.20 -15.86 0.44
CA SER A 179 -6.02 -14.69 1.28
C SER A 179 -4.90 -13.78 0.78
N SER A 180 -3.76 -14.36 0.39
CA SER A 180 -2.61 -13.61 -0.14
C SER A 180 -2.95 -12.95 -1.47
N THR A 181 -3.66 -13.64 -2.38
CA THR A 181 -4.10 -13.08 -3.66
C THR A 181 -5.00 -11.86 -3.46
N THR A 182 -5.92 -11.93 -2.51
CA THR A 182 -6.77 -10.77 -2.17
C THR A 182 -5.94 -9.57 -1.73
N ILE A 183 -4.97 -9.76 -0.84
CA ILE A 183 -4.09 -8.68 -0.37
C ILE A 183 -3.18 -8.18 -1.49
N LEU A 184 -2.70 -9.05 -2.39
CA LEU A 184 -1.89 -8.68 -3.55
C LEU A 184 -2.61 -7.70 -4.48
N ILE A 185 -3.90 -7.94 -4.76
CA ILE A 185 -4.71 -7.03 -5.57
C ILE A 185 -4.79 -5.65 -4.92
N PHE A 186 -5.11 -5.58 -3.63
CA PHE A 186 -5.16 -4.31 -2.90
C PHE A 186 -3.80 -3.61 -2.87
N TYR A 187 -2.72 -4.33 -2.63
CA TYR A 187 -1.36 -3.81 -2.65
C TYR A 187 -1.00 -3.21 -4.01
N SER A 188 -1.31 -3.92 -5.11
CA SER A 188 -1.04 -3.45 -6.47
C SER A 188 -1.79 -2.15 -6.78
N LEU A 189 -3.09 -2.08 -6.47
CA LEU A 189 -3.90 -0.87 -6.67
C LEU A 189 -3.37 0.32 -5.86
N LEU A 190 -2.97 0.09 -4.61
CA LEU A 190 -2.41 1.12 -3.75
C LEU A 190 -1.05 1.60 -4.24
N ARG A 191 -0.21 0.69 -4.75
CA ARG A 191 1.11 1.01 -5.30
C ARG A 191 1.01 1.86 -6.56
N ILE A 192 0.08 1.52 -7.47
CA ILE A 192 -0.17 2.32 -8.68
C ILE A 192 -0.59 3.75 -8.29
N LYS A 193 -1.52 3.90 -7.35
CA LYS A 193 -1.92 5.23 -6.87
C LYS A 193 -0.81 5.99 -6.18
N ALA A 194 0.00 5.32 -5.36
CA ALA A 194 1.15 5.93 -4.70
C ALA A 194 2.18 6.45 -5.71
N ASN A 195 2.49 5.65 -6.74
CA ASN A 195 3.40 6.04 -7.80
C ASN A 195 2.87 7.25 -8.59
N LYS A 196 1.57 7.25 -8.92
CA LYS A 196 0.94 8.38 -9.61
C LYS A 196 1.11 9.68 -8.84
N ILE A 197 0.83 9.68 -7.53
CA ILE A 197 1.02 10.86 -6.67
C ILE A 197 2.50 11.32 -6.68
N LEU A 198 3.45 10.39 -6.63
CA LEU A 198 4.88 10.70 -6.65
C LEU A 198 5.35 11.27 -8.01
N GLU A 199 4.80 10.78 -9.11
CA GLU A 199 5.05 11.30 -10.45
C GLU A 199 4.51 12.73 -10.59
N GLU A 200 3.28 12.99 -10.15
CA GLU A 200 2.71 14.33 -10.10
C GLU A 200 3.55 15.29 -9.25
N LEU A 201 4.04 14.86 -8.09
CA LEU A 201 4.93 15.68 -7.26
C LEU A 201 6.22 16.08 -7.99
N LYS A 202 6.83 15.16 -8.72
CA LYS A 202 8.03 15.43 -9.53
C LYS A 202 7.73 16.37 -10.69
N GLU A 203 6.65 16.12 -11.42
CA GLU A 203 6.22 16.92 -12.55
C GLU A 203 5.98 18.39 -12.15
N PHE A 204 5.17 18.61 -11.12
CA PHE A 204 4.87 19.96 -10.65
C PHE A 204 6.09 20.64 -10.01
N SER A 205 6.99 19.89 -9.37
CA SER A 205 8.25 20.41 -8.88
C SER A 205 9.12 20.93 -10.03
N THR A 206 9.24 20.18 -11.11
CA THR A 206 10.01 20.59 -12.30
C THR A 206 9.38 21.80 -12.99
N LYS A 207 8.06 21.81 -13.15
CA LYS A 207 7.33 22.96 -13.69
C LYS A 207 7.55 24.23 -12.86
N PHE A 208 7.53 24.11 -11.54
CA PHE A 208 7.79 25.21 -10.63
C PHE A 208 9.21 25.78 -10.78
N ILE A 209 10.21 24.92 -10.87
CA ILE A 209 11.61 25.34 -11.06
C ILE A 209 11.79 26.07 -12.40
N HIS A 210 11.21 25.55 -13.47
CA HIS A 210 11.21 26.23 -14.77
C HIS A 210 10.58 27.61 -14.69
N PHE A 211 9.42 27.71 -14.05
CA PHE A 211 8.72 28.98 -13.89
C PHE A 211 9.57 30.02 -13.16
N VAL A 212 10.19 29.64 -12.04
CA VAL A 212 11.08 30.54 -11.27
C VAL A 212 12.35 30.92 -12.04
N SER A 213 12.85 30.03 -12.89
CA SER A 213 14.03 30.29 -13.73
C SER A 213 13.78 31.38 -14.80
N PHE A 214 12.58 31.39 -15.39
CA PHE A 214 12.19 32.42 -16.36
C PHE A 214 12.07 33.79 -15.72
N ASP A 215 11.43 33.90 -14.54
CA ASP A 215 11.30 35.17 -13.82
C ASP A 215 12.65 35.77 -13.42
N HIS A 216 13.65 34.97 -13.12
CA HIS A 216 15.00 35.44 -12.82
C HIS A 216 15.73 35.97 -14.06
N CYS A 217 15.58 35.32 -15.22
CA CYS A 217 16.20 35.79 -16.47
C CYS A 217 15.61 37.12 -16.95
N ASP A 218 14.29 37.31 -16.82
CA ASP A 218 13.64 38.57 -17.21
C ASP A 218 14.01 39.72 -16.26
N SER A 219 14.25 39.45 -14.99
CA SER A 219 14.64 40.47 -14.00
C SER A 219 16.11 40.93 -14.14
N GLU A 220 16.99 40.14 -14.73
CA GLU A 220 18.37 40.51 -15.03
C GLU A 220 18.44 41.34 -16.33
N ASN A 221 17.62 41.03 -17.36
CA ASN A 221 17.58 41.76 -18.62
C ASN A 221 16.93 43.16 -18.52
N VAL A 222 16.19 43.46 -17.49
CA VAL A 222 15.57 44.78 -17.23
C VAL A 222 16.51 45.71 -16.44
N LYS A 223 17.66 45.23 -15.98
CA LYS A 223 18.65 46.02 -15.21
C LYS A 223 19.87 46.44 -16.02
N GLU A 224 19.96 46.03 -17.31
CA GLU A 224 20.88 46.61 -18.29
C GLU A 224 20.16 47.70 -19.12
#